data_cc0e81cd7542f91c054e662cf99d0519
#
_entry.id   cc0e81cd7542f91c054e662cf99d0519
#
_cell.length_a   1.000
_cell.length_b   1.000
_cell.length_c   1.000
_cell.angle_alpha   90.00
_cell.angle_beta   90.00
_cell.angle_gamma   90.00
#
_symmetry.space_group_name_H-M   'P 1'
#
loop_
_entity.id
_entity.type
_entity.pdbx_description
1 polymer ?
#
loop_
_entity_poly.entity_id
_entity_poly.type
_entity_poly.pdbx_seq_one_letter_code
_entity_poly.pdbx_strand_id
1 'polypeptide(L)'
;MRAQRPRDTVENMPERTDTDMVPLFPLSSLLVPGLLLPLRLFEPRYLALAADLLNVPADQRQFGVVAIRHGREVGLAGGSELYDIGTIAAVTDLSANTDGTFNVQTSGTRRFRILDLDVSKAYLQARVQFLTEPEGEGASAWAQQVAVDFEQYRRVMGLAVNISEMAPEVLSYVVTAALVAPIGDRQMLLSAPDTATRLALAHRALRQELSIMRVLASVPAVDLARSPVSVN
;
A
#
# COMPACT_ATOMS: atom_id res chain seq x y z
N MET A 1 -23.82 32.89 52.77
CA MET A 1 -22.61 32.12 52.49
C MET A 1 -22.89 31.21 51.30
N ARG A 2 -22.47 31.61 50.09
CA ARG A 2 -22.58 30.79 48.86
C ARG A 2 -21.24 30.12 48.64
N ALA A 3 -21.17 28.79 48.68
CA ALA A 3 -20.01 27.99 48.40
C ALA A 3 -19.75 28.01 46.87
N GLN A 4 -18.57 28.50 46.48
CA GLN A 4 -18.03 28.42 45.13
C GLN A 4 -17.53 26.98 44.88
N ARG A 5 -18.08 26.35 43.82
CA ARG A 5 -17.52 25.09 43.28
C ARG A 5 -16.23 25.39 42.52
N PRO A 6 -15.20 24.56 42.62
CA PRO A 6 -14.00 24.69 41.81
C PRO A 6 -14.32 24.34 40.34
N ARG A 7 -13.77 25.14 39.43
CA ARG A 7 -13.79 24.87 38.01
C ARG A 7 -12.81 23.73 37.74
N ASP A 8 -13.32 22.62 37.23
CA ASP A 8 -12.50 21.53 36.69
C ASP A 8 -11.73 22.08 35.48
N THR A 9 -10.44 22.26 35.65
CA THR A 9 -9.47 22.50 34.55
C THR A 9 -9.33 21.18 33.82
N VAL A 10 -9.94 21.07 32.64
CA VAL A 10 -9.66 19.98 31.72
C VAL A 10 -8.22 20.18 31.26
N GLU A 11 -7.28 19.46 31.88
CA GLU A 11 -5.92 19.33 31.43
C GLU A 11 -5.94 18.74 30.01
N ASN A 12 -5.50 19.56 29.06
CA ASN A 12 -5.31 19.19 27.66
C ASN A 12 -4.13 18.18 27.63
N MET A 13 -4.44 16.89 27.82
CA MET A 13 -3.47 15.83 27.60
C MET A 13 -3.05 15.86 26.15
N PRO A 14 -1.74 15.99 25.81
CA PRO A 14 -1.31 15.87 24.43
C PRO A 14 -1.73 14.50 23.90
N GLU A 15 -2.39 14.47 22.74
CA GLU A 15 -2.65 13.24 22.00
C GLU A 15 -1.36 12.43 21.94
N ARG A 16 -1.34 11.25 22.54
CA ARG A 16 -0.24 10.31 22.42
C ARG A 16 -0.14 9.95 20.94
N THR A 17 0.78 10.58 20.25
CA THR A 17 1.11 10.22 18.88
C THR A 17 1.67 8.80 18.93
N ASP A 18 0.94 7.83 18.39
CA ASP A 18 1.34 6.42 18.30
C ASP A 18 2.51 6.33 17.30
N THR A 19 3.74 6.56 17.80
CA THR A 19 4.96 6.54 16.98
C THR A 19 5.85 5.37 17.38
N ASP A 20 6.40 4.70 16.40
CA ASP A 20 7.25 3.53 16.61
C ASP A 20 8.43 3.51 15.65
N MET A 21 9.51 2.77 16.02
CA MET A 21 10.63 2.47 15.11
C MET A 21 10.34 1.18 14.37
N VAL A 22 10.28 1.28 13.05
CA VAL A 22 9.89 0.17 12.17
C VAL A 22 10.99 -0.10 11.14
N PRO A 23 11.45 -1.36 10.98
CA PRO A 23 12.27 -1.75 9.83
C PRO A 23 11.55 -1.44 8.53
N LEU A 24 12.25 -0.91 7.53
CA LEU A 24 11.65 -0.61 6.22
C LEU A 24 12.11 -1.58 5.13
N PHE A 25 11.18 -1.91 4.27
CA PHE A 25 11.39 -2.68 3.06
C PHE A 25 10.90 -1.88 1.84
N PRO A 26 11.77 -1.10 1.20
CA PRO A 26 11.44 -0.37 -0.01
C PRO A 26 11.20 -1.30 -1.20
N LEU A 27 10.11 -1.06 -1.94
CA LEU A 27 9.73 -1.82 -3.14
C LEU A 27 9.34 -0.89 -4.28
N SER A 28 9.48 -1.37 -5.51
CA SER A 28 8.91 -0.72 -6.72
C SER A 28 7.39 -0.97 -6.86
N SER A 29 6.79 -1.64 -5.90
CA SER A 29 5.35 -1.92 -5.85
C SER A 29 4.72 -1.44 -4.55
N LEU A 30 3.40 -1.41 -4.52
CA LEU A 30 2.62 -0.92 -3.39
C LEU A 30 2.04 -2.08 -2.59
N LEU A 31 2.19 -2.05 -1.26
CA LEU A 31 1.42 -2.88 -0.35
C LEU A 31 0.25 -2.05 0.20
N VAL A 32 -0.94 -2.64 0.22
CA VAL A 32 -2.13 -2.05 0.86
C VAL A 32 -2.63 -2.94 1.99
N PRO A 33 -3.37 -2.41 2.97
CA PRO A 33 -4.06 -3.22 3.98
C PRO A 33 -4.89 -4.35 3.35
N GLY A 34 -4.80 -5.55 3.94
CA GLY A 34 -5.49 -6.76 3.47
C GLY A 34 -4.80 -7.51 2.33
N LEU A 35 -3.78 -6.95 1.67
CA LEU A 35 -3.07 -7.61 0.57
C LEU A 35 -2.00 -8.57 1.12
N LEU A 36 -1.94 -9.77 0.55
CA LEU A 36 -0.85 -10.72 0.80
C LEU A 36 0.37 -10.35 -0.05
N LEU A 37 1.55 -10.40 0.55
CA LEU A 37 2.81 -10.12 -0.11
C LEU A 37 3.83 -11.23 0.21
N PRO A 38 4.00 -12.23 -0.67
CA PRO A 38 5.08 -13.19 -0.57
C PRO A 38 6.40 -12.54 -1.01
N LEU A 39 7.45 -12.73 -0.23
CA LEU A 39 8.79 -12.21 -0.51
C LEU A 39 9.84 -13.33 -0.41
N ARG A 40 10.90 -13.22 -1.21
CA ARG A 40 12.12 -13.96 -1.05
C ARG A 40 13.26 -13.00 -0.70
N LEU A 41 13.86 -13.18 0.47
CA LEU A 41 14.94 -12.34 0.95
C LEU A 41 16.27 -13.00 0.61
N PHE A 42 17.10 -12.34 -0.18
CA PHE A 42 18.40 -12.82 -0.62
C PHE A 42 19.50 -11.74 -0.50
N GLU A 43 19.14 -10.46 -0.41
CA GLU A 43 20.11 -9.40 -0.23
C GLU A 43 20.64 -9.38 1.21
N PRO A 44 21.95 -9.14 1.45
CA PRO A 44 22.56 -9.18 2.79
C PRO A 44 21.82 -8.31 3.82
N ARG A 45 21.36 -7.13 3.42
CA ARG A 45 20.58 -6.24 4.32
C ARG A 45 19.26 -6.84 4.75
N TYR A 46 18.58 -7.58 3.88
CA TYR A 46 17.31 -8.23 4.20
C TYR A 46 17.47 -9.59 4.88
N LEU A 47 18.62 -10.24 4.69
CA LEU A 47 19.00 -11.39 5.52
C LEU A 47 19.25 -10.95 6.99
N ALA A 48 19.85 -9.78 7.19
CA ALA A 48 20.00 -9.19 8.53
C ALA A 48 18.63 -8.85 9.14
N LEU A 49 17.70 -8.28 8.35
CA LEU A 49 16.32 -8.04 8.79
C LEU A 49 15.63 -9.36 9.20
N ALA A 50 15.72 -10.40 8.40
CA ALA A 50 15.14 -11.71 8.72
C ALA A 50 15.71 -12.30 10.02
N ALA A 51 17.02 -12.18 10.23
CA ALA A 51 17.68 -12.62 11.46
C ALA A 51 17.15 -11.85 12.69
N ASP A 52 16.98 -10.53 12.58
CA ASP A 52 16.40 -9.72 13.66
C ASP A 52 14.92 -10.09 13.92
N LEU A 53 14.13 -10.33 12.88
CA LEU A 53 12.73 -10.77 13.01
C LEU A 53 12.61 -12.14 13.69
N LEU A 54 13.57 -13.06 13.48
CA LEU A 54 13.55 -14.35 14.16
C LEU A 54 13.72 -14.23 15.68
N ASN A 55 14.35 -13.17 16.17
CA ASN A 55 14.50 -12.87 17.59
C ASN A 55 13.26 -12.22 18.22
N VAL A 56 12.25 -11.89 17.42
CA VAL A 56 10.95 -11.32 17.87
C VAL A 56 9.91 -12.46 17.92
N PRO A 57 8.98 -12.46 18.91
CA PRO A 57 7.85 -13.39 18.93
C PRO A 57 7.09 -13.39 17.60
N ALA A 58 6.62 -14.56 17.16
CA ALA A 58 6.06 -14.72 15.81
C ALA A 58 4.86 -13.79 15.53
N ASP A 59 4.03 -13.54 16.52
CA ASP A 59 2.85 -12.66 16.47
C ASP A 59 3.18 -11.16 16.45
N GLN A 60 4.45 -10.79 16.71
CA GLN A 60 4.93 -9.41 16.72
C GLN A 60 5.86 -9.09 15.54
N ARG A 61 6.13 -10.08 14.67
CA ARG A 61 7.02 -9.89 13.52
C ARG A 61 6.35 -9.02 12.47
N GLN A 62 6.93 -7.87 12.22
CA GLN A 62 6.43 -6.91 11.23
C GLN A 62 7.54 -6.02 10.69
N PHE A 63 7.31 -5.45 9.50
CA PHE A 63 8.14 -4.41 8.92
C PHE A 63 7.28 -3.49 8.04
N GLY A 64 7.75 -2.29 7.75
CA GLY A 64 7.05 -1.34 6.89
C GLY A 64 7.44 -1.56 5.43
N VAL A 65 6.47 -1.73 4.56
CA VAL A 65 6.67 -1.68 3.10
C VAL A 65 6.37 -0.27 2.62
N VAL A 66 7.30 0.31 1.88
CA VAL A 66 7.19 1.65 1.32
C VAL A 66 7.57 1.64 -0.16
N ALA A 67 6.81 2.37 -0.97
CA ALA A 67 7.07 2.45 -2.40
C ALA A 67 8.23 3.41 -2.71
N ILE A 68 9.03 3.05 -3.71
CA ILE A 68 10.11 3.88 -4.23
C ILE A 68 9.53 4.84 -5.27
N ARG A 69 9.75 6.14 -5.07
CA ARG A 69 9.33 7.19 -6.01
C ARG A 69 10.32 7.33 -7.17
N HIS A 70 11.61 7.42 -6.83
CA HIS A 70 12.72 7.48 -7.79
C HIS A 70 13.88 6.64 -7.26
N GLY A 71 14.64 6.03 -8.17
CA GLY A 71 15.79 5.21 -7.82
C GLY A 71 15.55 3.72 -8.06
N ARG A 72 16.35 2.86 -7.41
CA ARG A 72 16.31 1.41 -7.55
C ARG A 72 16.13 0.74 -6.19
N GLU A 73 15.54 -0.42 -6.16
CA GLU A 73 15.40 -1.25 -4.94
C GLU A 73 16.77 -1.65 -4.36
N VAL A 74 17.78 -1.77 -5.21
CA VAL A 74 19.14 -2.18 -4.84
C VAL A 74 20.00 -0.97 -4.54
N GLY A 75 20.67 -0.95 -3.39
CA GLY A 75 21.69 0.05 -3.06
C GLY A 75 21.16 1.37 -2.49
N LEU A 76 20.24 1.31 -1.54
CA LEU A 76 19.65 2.50 -0.87
C LEU A 76 20.63 3.45 -0.16
N ALA A 77 21.92 3.16 -0.19
CA ALA A 77 22.94 4.01 0.48
C ALA A 77 23.14 5.40 -0.15
N GLY A 78 22.32 5.84 -1.12
CA GLY A 78 22.56 7.16 -1.70
C GLY A 78 21.63 7.70 -2.75
N GLY A 79 20.36 7.33 -2.88
CA GLY A 79 19.60 7.97 -3.94
C GLY A 79 18.18 7.51 -4.27
N SER A 80 17.59 6.64 -3.48
CA SER A 80 16.18 6.32 -3.71
C SER A 80 15.29 7.24 -2.89
N GLU A 81 14.43 7.99 -3.57
CA GLU A 81 13.37 8.74 -2.90
C GLU A 81 12.20 7.80 -2.60
N LEU A 82 11.77 7.77 -1.35
CA LEU A 82 10.63 7.00 -0.88
C LEU A 82 9.38 7.85 -0.87
N TYR A 83 8.22 7.20 -0.98
CA TYR A 83 6.97 7.86 -0.59
C TYR A 83 6.85 7.93 0.94
N ASP A 84 6.16 8.95 1.43
CA ASP A 84 6.05 9.19 2.87
C ASP A 84 5.08 8.21 3.56
N ILE A 85 4.14 7.63 2.82
CA ILE A 85 3.14 6.71 3.36
C ILE A 85 3.39 5.31 2.83
N GLY A 86 3.48 4.37 3.78
CA GLY A 86 3.62 2.94 3.54
C GLY A 86 2.60 2.13 4.31
N THR A 87 2.74 0.80 4.25
CA THR A 87 1.88 -0.16 4.93
C THR A 87 2.72 -1.14 5.73
N ILE A 88 2.32 -1.43 6.97
CA ILE A 88 2.93 -2.48 7.78
C ILE A 88 2.59 -3.84 7.17
N ALA A 89 3.63 -4.63 6.95
CA ALA A 89 3.57 -6.03 6.58
C ALA A 89 3.72 -6.88 7.85
N ALA A 90 2.63 -7.46 8.34
CA ALA A 90 2.68 -8.46 9.41
C ALA A 90 3.17 -9.79 8.81
N VAL A 91 4.19 -10.39 9.42
CA VAL A 91 4.78 -11.65 8.96
C VAL A 91 3.90 -12.81 9.43
N THR A 92 3.35 -13.57 8.51
CA THR A 92 2.52 -14.75 8.79
C THR A 92 3.33 -16.05 8.74
N ASP A 93 4.39 -16.08 7.94
CA ASP A 93 5.37 -17.19 7.89
C ASP A 93 6.76 -16.66 7.54
N LEU A 94 7.79 -17.26 8.14
CA LEU A 94 9.19 -16.93 7.88
C LEU A 94 10.00 -18.23 7.93
N SER A 95 10.43 -18.70 6.77
CA SER A 95 11.14 -19.97 6.62
C SER A 95 12.48 -19.79 5.92
N ALA A 96 13.53 -20.42 6.48
CA ALA A 96 14.87 -20.41 5.91
C ALA A 96 14.99 -21.48 4.79
N ASN A 97 15.63 -21.13 3.70
CA ASN A 97 15.97 -22.04 2.61
C ASN A 97 17.37 -22.61 2.80
N THR A 98 17.66 -23.74 2.15
CA THR A 98 18.97 -24.42 2.21
C THR A 98 20.11 -23.60 1.60
N ASP A 99 19.80 -22.63 0.75
CA ASP A 99 20.74 -21.71 0.11
C ASP A 99 21.04 -20.44 0.93
N GLY A 100 20.55 -20.37 2.17
CA GLY A 100 20.75 -19.22 3.06
C GLY A 100 19.82 -18.06 2.81
N THR A 101 18.86 -18.16 1.89
CA THR A 101 17.80 -17.17 1.67
C THR A 101 16.59 -17.45 2.57
N PHE A 102 15.65 -16.51 2.66
CA PHE A 102 14.38 -16.70 3.40
C PHE A 102 13.18 -16.51 2.49
N ASN A 103 12.15 -17.34 2.69
CA ASN A 103 10.82 -17.08 2.19
C ASN A 103 10.00 -16.45 3.31
N VAL A 104 9.28 -15.37 2.99
CA VAL A 104 8.46 -14.64 3.95
C VAL A 104 7.07 -14.48 3.37
N GLN A 105 6.05 -14.89 4.12
CA GLN A 105 4.67 -14.58 3.82
C GLN A 105 4.23 -13.43 4.70
N THR A 106 3.63 -12.41 4.10
CA THR A 106 3.15 -11.24 4.85
C THR A 106 1.75 -10.85 4.44
N SER A 107 1.08 -10.11 5.33
CA SER A 107 -0.19 -9.45 5.05
C SER A 107 -0.09 -7.97 5.41
N GLY A 108 -0.54 -7.10 4.54
CA GLY A 108 -0.67 -5.68 4.82
C GLY A 108 -1.69 -5.44 5.95
N THR A 109 -1.35 -4.58 6.92
CA THR A 109 -2.23 -4.29 8.06
C THR A 109 -2.56 -2.81 8.16
N ARG A 110 -1.72 -2.01 8.80
CA ARG A 110 -1.94 -0.59 9.06
C ARG A 110 -1.11 0.29 8.15
N ARG A 111 -1.63 1.42 7.73
CA ARG A 111 -0.84 2.45 7.07
C ARG A 111 -0.02 3.23 8.09
N PHE A 112 1.11 3.73 7.65
CA PHE A 112 1.96 4.61 8.45
C PHE A 112 2.49 5.76 7.61
N ARG A 113 2.91 6.82 8.30
CA ARG A 113 3.67 7.93 7.72
C ARG A 113 5.10 7.91 8.26
N ILE A 114 6.09 8.03 7.39
CA ILE A 114 7.49 8.22 7.76
C ILE A 114 7.66 9.62 8.34
N LEU A 115 8.23 9.70 9.54
CA LEU A 115 8.61 10.95 10.20
C LEU A 115 10.10 11.22 10.04
N ASP A 116 10.92 10.16 10.13
CA ASP A 116 12.37 10.26 10.08
C ASP A 116 12.97 8.91 9.67
N LEU A 117 14.11 8.93 8.98
CA LEU A 117 14.82 7.74 8.53
C LEU A 117 16.05 7.47 9.37
N ASP A 118 16.30 6.21 9.69
CA ASP A 118 17.46 5.74 10.41
C ASP A 118 18.22 4.69 9.57
N VAL A 119 19.49 4.93 9.34
CA VAL A 119 20.43 4.11 8.58
C VAL A 119 21.47 3.43 9.47
N SER A 120 21.26 3.36 10.76
CA SER A 120 22.22 2.79 11.74
C SER A 120 22.39 1.29 11.62
N LYS A 121 21.39 0.56 11.10
CA LYS A 121 21.43 -0.87 10.83
C LYS A 121 21.83 -1.19 9.39
N ALA A 122 22.07 -2.46 9.10
CA ALA A 122 22.33 -2.94 7.75
C ALA A 122 21.15 -2.72 6.79
N TYR A 123 19.93 -2.60 7.32
CA TYR A 123 18.69 -2.27 6.61
C TYR A 123 18.12 -0.94 7.11
N LEU A 124 17.31 -0.32 6.28
CA LEU A 124 16.67 0.97 6.59
C LEU A 124 15.63 0.80 7.71
N GLN A 125 15.57 1.74 8.61
CA GLN A 125 14.52 1.89 9.62
C GLN A 125 13.88 3.27 9.52
N ALA A 126 12.68 3.41 10.06
CA ALA A 126 12.05 4.71 10.19
C ALA A 126 11.31 4.85 11.51
N ARG A 127 11.34 6.06 12.05
CA ARG A 127 10.34 6.47 13.01
C ARG A 127 9.06 6.82 12.25
N VAL A 128 7.97 6.14 12.59
CA VAL A 128 6.70 6.26 11.87
C VAL A 128 5.59 6.70 12.79
N GLN A 129 4.56 7.32 12.20
CA GLN A 129 3.27 7.59 12.81
C GLN A 129 2.23 6.68 12.16
N PHE A 130 1.50 5.90 12.94
CA PHE A 130 0.40 5.12 12.42
C PHE A 130 -0.78 6.00 12.05
N LEU A 131 -1.42 5.68 10.92
CA LEU A 131 -2.55 6.43 10.41
C LEU A 131 -3.85 5.76 10.88
N THR A 132 -4.83 6.59 11.19
CA THR A 132 -6.22 6.16 11.41
C THR A 132 -6.92 5.92 10.08
N GLU A 133 -8.02 5.15 10.11
CA GLU A 133 -8.83 4.82 8.94
C GLU A 133 -10.26 5.38 9.13
N PRO A 134 -10.46 6.71 9.10
CA PRO A 134 -11.81 7.25 9.19
C PRO A 134 -12.62 6.89 7.94
N GLU A 135 -13.90 6.67 8.14
CA GLU A 135 -14.79 6.31 7.03
C GLU A 135 -14.97 7.47 6.04
N GLY A 136 -15.08 8.69 6.54
CA GLY A 136 -15.36 9.88 5.75
C GLY A 136 -16.83 9.98 5.33
N GLU A 137 -17.25 11.19 4.96
CA GLU A 137 -18.64 11.45 4.58
C GLU A 137 -18.97 10.84 3.21
N GLY A 138 -20.07 10.11 3.14
CA GLY A 138 -20.54 9.51 1.89
C GLY A 138 -19.79 8.26 1.42
N ALA A 139 -18.98 7.62 2.27
CA ALA A 139 -18.21 6.43 1.91
C ALA A 139 -19.07 5.31 1.32
N SER A 140 -20.24 5.04 1.91
CA SER A 140 -21.17 4.02 1.40
C SER A 140 -21.72 4.34 0.01
N ALA A 141 -22.01 5.62 -0.27
CA ALA A 141 -22.47 6.05 -1.60
C ALA A 141 -21.35 5.92 -2.65
N TRP A 142 -20.13 6.31 -2.30
CA TRP A 142 -18.96 6.09 -3.17
C TRP A 142 -18.68 4.61 -3.39
N ALA A 143 -18.81 3.76 -2.36
CA ALA A 143 -18.60 2.33 -2.48
C ALA A 143 -19.56 1.71 -3.50
N GLN A 144 -20.83 2.11 -3.54
CA GLN A 144 -21.81 1.64 -4.53
C GLN A 144 -21.37 2.01 -5.97
N GLN A 145 -20.91 3.25 -6.20
CA GLN A 145 -20.45 3.67 -7.51
C GLN A 145 -19.18 2.94 -7.94
N VAL A 146 -18.21 2.82 -7.02
CA VAL A 146 -16.95 2.10 -7.25
C VAL A 146 -17.22 0.63 -7.54
N ALA A 147 -18.16 -0.01 -6.84
CA ALA A 147 -18.51 -1.42 -7.09
C ALA A 147 -19.01 -1.64 -8.52
N VAL A 148 -19.84 -0.73 -9.05
CA VAL A 148 -20.33 -0.81 -10.43
C VAL A 148 -19.18 -0.67 -11.44
N ASP A 149 -18.31 0.33 -11.27
CA ASP A 149 -17.18 0.53 -12.19
C ASP A 149 -16.16 -0.60 -12.09
N PHE A 150 -15.88 -1.07 -10.86
CA PHE A 150 -14.93 -2.15 -10.64
C PHE A 150 -15.44 -3.48 -11.18
N GLU A 151 -16.75 -3.74 -11.11
CA GLU A 151 -17.37 -4.92 -11.74
C GLU A 151 -17.13 -4.92 -13.25
N GLN A 152 -17.21 -3.77 -13.92
CA GLN A 152 -16.89 -3.65 -15.33
C GLN A 152 -15.38 -3.84 -15.57
N TYR A 153 -14.53 -3.20 -14.75
CA TYR A 153 -13.08 -3.26 -14.84
C TYR A 153 -12.57 -4.70 -14.68
N ARG A 154 -13.02 -5.41 -13.63
CA ARG A 154 -12.57 -6.78 -13.36
C ARG A 154 -12.94 -7.75 -14.48
N ARG A 155 -14.09 -7.56 -15.17
CA ARG A 155 -14.47 -8.37 -16.32
C ARG A 155 -13.52 -8.15 -17.50
N VAL A 156 -13.19 -6.92 -17.81
CA VAL A 156 -12.25 -6.59 -18.89
C VAL A 156 -10.85 -7.13 -18.57
N MET A 157 -10.42 -7.04 -17.31
CA MET A 157 -9.11 -7.50 -16.86
C MET A 157 -9.03 -8.99 -16.55
N GLY A 158 -10.15 -9.72 -16.56
CA GLY A 158 -10.18 -11.14 -16.19
C GLY A 158 -9.90 -11.43 -14.72
N LEU A 159 -10.18 -10.48 -13.81
CA LEU A 159 -9.89 -10.63 -12.38
C LEU A 159 -10.97 -11.45 -11.67
N ALA A 160 -10.54 -12.52 -10.98
CA ALA A 160 -11.42 -13.41 -10.21
C ALA A 160 -11.58 -12.92 -8.76
N VAL A 161 -12.05 -11.68 -8.56
CA VAL A 161 -12.27 -11.08 -7.24
C VAL A 161 -13.78 -10.95 -7.00
N ASN A 162 -14.27 -11.50 -5.90
CA ASN A 162 -15.65 -11.28 -5.46
C ASN A 162 -15.70 -10.04 -4.56
N ILE A 163 -16.49 -9.05 -4.95
CA ILE A 163 -16.66 -7.80 -4.20
C ILE A 163 -18.02 -7.67 -3.52
N SER A 164 -18.86 -8.73 -3.61
CA SER A 164 -20.17 -8.73 -2.96
C SER A 164 -20.00 -8.60 -1.44
N GLU A 165 -20.75 -7.68 -0.84
CA GLU A 165 -20.78 -7.46 0.62
C GLU A 165 -19.45 -6.96 1.24
N MET A 166 -18.50 -6.46 0.45
CA MET A 166 -17.32 -5.84 1.00
C MET A 166 -17.65 -4.52 1.69
N ALA A 167 -17.11 -4.31 2.90
CA ALA A 167 -17.13 -3.01 3.55
C ALA A 167 -16.44 -1.95 2.67
N PRO A 168 -16.88 -0.67 2.72
CA PRO A 168 -16.30 0.41 1.90
C PRO A 168 -14.78 0.52 1.99
N GLU A 169 -14.23 0.38 3.19
CA GLU A 169 -12.79 0.39 3.45
C GLU A 169 -12.08 -0.73 2.67
N VAL A 170 -12.55 -1.97 2.82
CA VAL A 170 -11.96 -3.14 2.16
C VAL A 170 -12.03 -3.00 0.63
N LEU A 171 -13.20 -2.60 0.10
CA LEU A 171 -13.36 -2.36 -1.34
C LEU A 171 -12.36 -1.31 -1.84
N SER A 172 -12.14 -0.24 -1.08
CA SER A 172 -11.21 0.82 -1.46
C SER A 172 -9.77 0.31 -1.64
N TYR A 173 -9.31 -0.59 -0.78
CA TYR A 173 -7.99 -1.20 -0.88
C TYR A 173 -7.92 -2.28 -1.95
N VAL A 174 -8.96 -3.08 -2.13
CA VAL A 174 -9.03 -4.08 -3.21
C VAL A 174 -8.90 -3.40 -4.58
N VAL A 175 -9.62 -2.30 -4.79
CA VAL A 175 -9.50 -1.52 -6.02
C VAL A 175 -8.10 -0.92 -6.18
N THR A 176 -7.53 -0.33 -5.12
CA THR A 176 -6.17 0.23 -5.14
C THR A 176 -5.13 -0.83 -5.54
N ALA A 177 -5.27 -2.06 -5.04
CA ALA A 177 -4.39 -3.17 -5.38
C ALA A 177 -4.54 -3.63 -6.83
N ALA A 178 -5.78 -3.67 -7.33
CA ALA A 178 -6.13 -4.22 -8.64
C ALA A 178 -5.88 -3.26 -9.81
N LEU A 179 -5.80 -1.95 -9.56
CA LEU A 179 -5.60 -0.94 -10.61
C LEU A 179 -4.24 -1.13 -11.31
N VAL A 180 -4.26 -1.19 -12.63
CA VAL A 180 -3.07 -1.19 -13.50
C VAL A 180 -2.75 0.26 -13.87
N ALA A 181 -2.36 1.05 -12.88
CA ALA A 181 -2.02 2.47 -13.01
C ALA A 181 -0.58 2.72 -12.55
N PRO A 182 0.05 3.84 -12.95
CA PRO A 182 1.36 4.24 -12.45
C PRO A 182 1.41 4.22 -10.91
N ILE A 183 2.59 3.89 -10.37
CA ILE A 183 2.73 3.76 -8.91
C ILE A 183 2.35 5.06 -8.17
N GLY A 184 2.60 6.23 -8.78
CA GLY A 184 2.21 7.53 -8.20
C GLY A 184 0.70 7.68 -8.02
N ASP A 185 -0.09 7.24 -9.01
CA ASP A 185 -1.56 7.30 -8.95
C ASP A 185 -2.10 6.35 -7.88
N ARG A 186 -1.56 5.12 -7.82
CA ARG A 186 -1.92 4.15 -6.78
C ARG A 186 -1.49 4.62 -5.38
N GLN A 187 -0.36 5.31 -5.29
CA GLN A 187 0.12 5.92 -4.05
C GLN A 187 -0.80 7.04 -3.57
N MET A 188 -1.40 7.83 -4.47
CA MET A 188 -2.41 8.82 -4.09
C MET A 188 -3.63 8.17 -3.42
N LEU A 189 -4.06 7.01 -3.91
CA LEU A 189 -5.14 6.26 -3.25
C LEU A 189 -4.71 5.78 -1.86
N LEU A 190 -3.51 5.20 -1.72
CA LEU A 190 -3.00 4.77 -0.43
C LEU A 190 -2.86 5.95 0.55
N SER A 191 -2.55 7.14 0.06
CA SER A 191 -2.32 8.34 0.86
C SER A 191 -3.61 9.09 1.22
N ALA A 192 -4.77 8.65 0.75
CA ALA A 192 -6.05 9.31 1.03
C ALA A 192 -6.32 9.38 2.54
N PRO A 193 -6.84 10.52 3.05
CA PRO A 193 -7.03 10.72 4.48
C PRO A 193 -8.12 9.83 5.09
N ASP A 194 -9.08 9.42 4.29
CA ASP A 194 -10.24 8.63 4.69
C ASP A 194 -10.73 7.71 3.57
N THR A 195 -11.64 6.79 3.89
CA THR A 195 -12.19 5.81 2.95
C THR A 195 -13.03 6.47 1.85
N ALA A 196 -13.83 7.50 2.16
CA ALA A 196 -14.65 8.19 1.16
C ALA A 196 -13.78 8.86 0.10
N THR A 197 -12.74 9.57 0.53
CA THR A 197 -11.76 10.19 -0.38
C THR A 197 -11.04 9.15 -1.23
N ARG A 198 -10.62 8.02 -0.63
CA ARG A 198 -9.96 6.93 -1.36
C ARG A 198 -10.89 6.35 -2.43
N LEU A 199 -12.16 6.11 -2.11
CA LEU A 199 -13.16 5.62 -3.05
C LEU A 199 -13.44 6.63 -4.18
N ALA A 200 -13.53 7.92 -3.87
CA ALA A 200 -13.71 8.95 -4.89
C ALA A 200 -12.52 9.01 -5.88
N LEU A 201 -11.29 8.85 -5.39
CA LEU A 201 -10.09 8.73 -6.23
C LEU A 201 -10.11 7.44 -7.05
N ALA A 202 -10.50 6.30 -6.44
CA ALA A 202 -10.62 5.02 -7.11
C ALA A 202 -11.66 5.06 -8.24
N HIS A 203 -12.81 5.69 -8.02
CA HIS A 203 -13.83 5.91 -9.04
C HIS A 203 -13.26 6.64 -10.27
N ARG A 204 -12.53 7.76 -10.04
CA ARG A 204 -11.89 8.51 -11.13
C ARG A 204 -10.89 7.67 -11.90
N ALA A 205 -10.01 6.95 -11.19
CA ALA A 205 -8.99 6.10 -11.80
C ALA A 205 -9.63 4.97 -12.62
N LEU A 206 -10.64 4.27 -12.10
CA LEU A 206 -11.37 3.22 -12.82
C LEU A 206 -12.03 3.76 -14.10
N ARG A 207 -12.67 4.93 -14.03
CA ARG A 207 -13.31 5.57 -15.18
C ARG A 207 -12.29 5.93 -16.26
N GLN A 208 -11.12 6.40 -15.86
CA GLN A 208 -10.01 6.71 -16.78
C GLN A 208 -9.51 5.43 -17.46
N GLU A 209 -9.20 4.38 -16.71
CA GLU A 209 -8.73 3.10 -17.23
C GLU A 209 -9.76 2.46 -18.19
N LEU A 210 -11.03 2.42 -17.79
CA LEU A 210 -12.09 1.90 -18.63
C LEU A 210 -12.25 2.70 -19.92
N SER A 211 -12.04 4.02 -19.89
CA SER A 211 -12.07 4.86 -21.10
C SER A 211 -10.92 4.50 -22.06
N ILE A 212 -9.69 4.35 -21.53
CA ILE A 212 -8.51 3.95 -22.31
C ILE A 212 -8.74 2.57 -22.95
N MET A 213 -9.23 1.61 -22.18
CA MET A 213 -9.50 0.25 -22.66
C MET A 213 -10.54 0.23 -23.79
N ARG A 214 -11.60 1.05 -23.70
CA ARG A 214 -12.62 1.18 -24.77
C ARG A 214 -12.01 1.72 -26.06
N VAL A 215 -11.14 2.73 -25.96
CA VAL A 215 -10.46 3.29 -27.15
C VAL A 215 -9.56 2.25 -27.77
N LEU A 216 -8.76 1.54 -26.98
CA LEU A 216 -7.88 0.49 -27.49
C LEU A 216 -8.65 -0.69 -28.14
N ALA A 217 -9.77 -1.10 -27.55
CA ALA A 217 -10.63 -2.15 -28.11
C ALA A 217 -11.34 -1.73 -29.40
N SER A 218 -11.49 -0.42 -29.66
CA SER A 218 -12.12 0.11 -30.87
C SER A 218 -11.15 0.31 -32.03
N VAL A 219 -9.83 0.17 -31.82
CA VAL A 219 -8.81 0.26 -32.90
C VAL A 219 -8.86 -1.05 -33.71
N PRO A 220 -9.24 -1.03 -35.01
CA PRO A 220 -9.30 -2.25 -35.81
C PRO A 220 -7.89 -2.87 -35.91
N ALA A 221 -7.80 -4.17 -35.68
CA ALA A 221 -6.56 -4.96 -35.80
C ALA A 221 -5.91 -4.93 -37.21
N VAL A 222 -6.55 -4.26 -38.17
CA VAL A 222 -6.15 -4.20 -39.59
C VAL A 222 -4.92 -3.32 -39.81
N ASP A 223 -4.62 -2.37 -38.92
CA ASP A 223 -3.49 -1.44 -39.10
C ASP A 223 -2.13 -1.99 -38.65
N LEU A 224 -2.11 -3.07 -37.88
CA LEU A 224 -0.86 -3.75 -37.48
C LEU A 224 -0.32 -4.73 -38.53
N ALA A 225 -1.12 -5.10 -39.52
CA ALA A 225 -0.76 -6.09 -40.57
C ALA A 225 -0.22 -5.47 -41.85
N ARG A 226 -0.13 -4.14 -41.95
CA ARG A 226 0.30 -3.44 -43.17
C ARG A 226 1.63 -2.71 -43.03
N SER A 227 2.67 -3.39 -42.59
CA SER A 227 4.03 -2.97 -42.89
C SER A 227 4.61 -3.98 -43.92
N PRO A 228 4.76 -3.62 -45.19
CA PRO A 228 5.45 -4.50 -46.10
C PRO A 228 6.90 -4.60 -45.63
N VAL A 229 7.33 -5.82 -45.29
CA VAL A 229 8.76 -6.13 -45.13
C VAL A 229 9.36 -5.97 -46.51
N SER A 230 10.05 -4.86 -46.77
CA SER A 230 10.91 -4.69 -47.93
C SER A 230 12.14 -5.54 -47.70
N VAL A 231 12.21 -6.66 -48.43
CA VAL A 231 13.43 -7.47 -48.57
C VAL A 231 14.23 -6.82 -49.66
N ASN A 232 15.38 -6.22 -49.31
CA ASN A 232 16.51 -6.01 -50.19
C ASN A 232 17.77 -6.48 -49.51
#